data_7c2690aec069d756ee1c11fe28fff4db
#
_entry.id   7c2690aec069d756ee1c11fe28fff4db
#
_cell.length_a   1.000
_cell.length_b   1.000
_cell.length_c   1.000
_cell.angle_alpha   90.00
_cell.angle_beta   90.00
_cell.angle_gamma   90.00
#
_symmetry.space_group_name_H-M   'P 1'
#
loop_
_entity.id
_entity.type
_entity.pdbx_description
1 polymer ?
#
loop_
_entity_poly.entity_id
_entity_poly.type
_entity_poly.pdbx_seq_one_letter_code
_entity_poly.pdbx_strand_id
1 'polypeptide(L)'
;MNFSLTDNQRAFQDAARHFAHGELAPHAAQWDEEKFFPVDVIKQAGQLGFCGMYSPTQSGGMGMSRLDAAIVLEELASGCTSTAAFVSIHNMATWMVCTWGSNAFKSQWAAKLTSGNALASYCLTEPNAGS
;
A
#
# COMPACT_ATOMS: atom_id res chain seq x y z
N MET A 1 8.09 -20.48 -20.69
CA MET A 1 7.55 -19.58 -19.68
C MET A 1 8.46 -18.37 -19.62
N ASN A 2 7.92 -17.15 -19.76
CA ASN A 2 8.74 -15.92 -19.75
C ASN A 2 8.52 -15.21 -18.40
N PHE A 3 9.59 -15.02 -17.62
CA PHE A 3 9.57 -14.34 -16.33
C PHE A 3 10.03 -12.86 -16.42
N SER A 4 10.24 -12.34 -17.63
CA SER A 4 10.62 -10.94 -17.80
C SER A 4 9.44 -10.03 -17.44
N LEU A 5 9.74 -8.95 -16.73
CA LEU A 5 8.75 -7.91 -16.45
C LEU A 5 8.32 -7.21 -17.74
N THR A 6 7.06 -6.85 -17.82
CA THR A 6 6.54 -5.93 -18.85
C THR A 6 7.08 -4.51 -18.63
N ASP A 7 6.96 -3.66 -19.63
CA ASP A 7 7.40 -2.25 -19.51
C ASP A 7 6.63 -1.51 -18.42
N ASN A 8 5.33 -1.78 -18.26
CA ASN A 8 4.53 -1.22 -17.16
C ASN A 8 5.01 -1.70 -15.80
N GLN A 9 5.31 -2.99 -15.65
CA GLN A 9 5.84 -3.54 -14.41
C GLN A 9 7.21 -2.95 -14.06
N ARG A 10 8.07 -2.73 -15.05
CA ARG A 10 9.34 -2.03 -14.85
C ARG A 10 9.13 -0.59 -14.38
N ALA A 11 8.20 0.13 -14.99
CA ALA A 11 7.88 1.50 -14.57
C ALA A 11 7.38 1.55 -13.12
N PHE A 12 6.51 0.62 -12.71
CA PHE A 12 6.06 0.51 -11.32
C PHE A 12 7.20 0.16 -10.37
N GLN A 13 8.05 -0.79 -10.76
CA GLN A 13 9.22 -1.18 -10.00
C GLN A 13 10.16 0.01 -9.79
N ASP A 14 10.49 0.73 -10.84
CA ASP A 14 11.40 1.88 -10.78
C ASP A 14 10.84 3.01 -9.93
N ALA A 15 9.55 3.31 -10.04
CA ALA A 15 8.88 4.32 -9.20
C ALA A 15 8.92 3.92 -7.71
N ALA A 16 8.61 2.66 -7.40
CA ALA A 16 8.64 2.14 -6.03
C ALA A 16 10.06 2.12 -5.46
N ARG A 17 11.05 1.70 -6.25
CA ARG A 17 12.47 1.70 -5.87
C ARG A 17 12.97 3.11 -5.58
N HIS A 18 12.64 4.06 -6.44
CA HIS A 18 13.01 5.46 -6.23
C HIS A 18 12.45 6.02 -4.93
N PHE A 19 11.16 5.78 -4.68
CA PHE A 19 10.51 6.18 -3.44
C PHE A 19 11.11 5.48 -2.22
N ALA A 20 11.35 4.17 -2.29
CA ALA A 20 11.93 3.39 -1.20
C ALA A 20 13.34 3.89 -0.82
N HIS A 21 14.18 4.16 -1.80
CA HIS A 21 15.55 4.61 -1.55
C HIS A 21 15.62 6.09 -1.12
N GLY A 22 14.71 6.94 -1.61
CA GLY A 22 14.67 8.36 -1.26
C GLY A 22 13.99 8.65 0.07
N GLU A 23 12.83 8.01 0.32
CA GLU A 23 11.93 8.40 1.40
C GLU A 23 11.88 7.37 2.55
N LEU A 24 12.25 6.10 2.31
CA LEU A 24 12.15 5.08 3.35
C LEU A 24 13.52 4.68 3.91
N ALA A 25 14.43 4.23 3.06
CA ALA A 25 15.72 3.66 3.50
C ALA A 25 16.56 4.62 4.38
N PRO A 26 16.64 5.94 4.10
CA PRO A 26 17.43 6.85 4.91
C PRO A 26 16.93 6.99 6.36
N HIS A 27 15.66 6.67 6.60
CA HIS A 27 14.99 6.90 7.89
C HIS A 27 14.61 5.62 8.63
N ALA A 28 14.64 4.47 7.97
CA ALA A 28 14.11 3.21 8.49
C ALA A 28 14.69 2.82 9.86
N ALA A 29 16.00 2.93 10.04
CA ALA A 29 16.67 2.60 11.30
C ALA A 29 16.26 3.55 12.44
N GLN A 30 16.17 4.85 12.15
CA GLN A 30 15.73 5.85 13.13
C GLN A 30 14.28 5.62 13.54
N TRP A 31 13.39 5.37 12.60
CA TRP A 31 11.97 5.10 12.90
C TRP A 31 11.80 3.84 13.78
N ASP A 32 12.62 2.81 13.56
CA ASP A 32 12.58 1.59 14.36
C ASP A 32 13.05 1.86 15.80
N GLU A 33 14.17 2.57 15.98
CA GLU A 33 14.72 2.94 17.28
C GLU A 33 13.74 3.82 18.08
N GLU A 34 13.18 4.84 17.42
CA GLU A 34 12.25 5.81 18.03
C GLU A 34 10.81 5.28 18.14
N LYS A 35 10.50 4.08 17.59
CA LYS A 35 9.14 3.53 17.47
C LYS A 35 8.19 4.52 16.78
N PHE A 36 8.70 5.21 15.77
CA PHE A 36 7.99 6.25 15.04
C PHE A 36 7.22 5.66 13.86
N PHE A 37 5.96 6.11 13.67
CA PHE A 37 5.13 5.72 12.54
C PHE A 37 5.03 6.88 11.52
N PRO A 38 5.58 6.73 10.29
CA PRO A 38 5.78 7.84 9.35
C PRO A 38 4.51 8.16 8.54
N VAL A 39 3.48 8.69 9.18
CA VAL A 39 2.17 8.99 8.54
C VAL A 39 2.31 9.87 7.30
N ASP A 40 3.16 10.89 7.34
CA ASP A 40 3.31 11.83 6.22
C ASP A 40 4.01 11.17 5.02
N VAL A 41 4.95 10.27 5.25
CA VAL A 41 5.59 9.50 4.18
C VAL A 41 4.59 8.50 3.57
N ILE A 42 3.69 7.91 4.37
CA ILE A 42 2.62 7.06 3.85
C ILE A 42 1.65 7.87 2.99
N LYS A 43 1.33 9.11 3.35
CA LYS A 43 0.52 10.00 2.48
C LYS A 43 1.22 10.30 1.16
N GLN A 44 2.54 10.50 1.15
CA GLN A 44 3.31 10.65 -0.09
C GLN A 44 3.24 9.39 -0.95
N ALA A 45 3.38 8.20 -0.35
CA ALA A 45 3.15 6.93 -1.03
C ALA A 45 1.74 6.84 -1.64
N GLY A 46 0.73 7.36 -0.94
CA GLY A 46 -0.65 7.48 -1.43
C GLY A 46 -0.78 8.37 -2.67
N GLN A 47 -0.04 9.47 -2.75
CA GLN A 47 -0.01 10.34 -3.94
C GLN A 47 0.57 9.62 -5.18
N LEU A 48 1.45 8.65 -4.98
CA LEU A 48 1.96 7.77 -6.02
C LEU A 48 1.03 6.58 -6.32
N GLY A 49 -0.11 6.47 -5.65
CA GLY A 49 -1.08 5.39 -5.80
C GLY A 49 -0.79 4.14 -4.97
N PHE A 50 0.29 4.12 -4.17
CA PHE A 50 0.69 2.93 -3.42
C PHE A 50 -0.25 2.57 -2.26
N CYS A 51 -1.19 3.45 -1.90
CA CYS A 51 -2.25 3.17 -0.91
C CYS A 51 -3.51 2.53 -1.52
N GLY A 52 -3.62 2.47 -2.86
CA GLY A 52 -4.78 1.93 -3.56
C GLY A 52 -4.41 1.04 -4.75
N MET A 53 -3.29 0.29 -4.68
CA MET A 53 -2.70 -0.41 -5.81
C MET A 53 -3.69 -1.31 -6.57
N TYR A 54 -4.35 -2.23 -5.89
CA TYR A 54 -5.30 -3.15 -6.51
C TYR A 54 -6.77 -2.86 -6.18
N SER A 55 -7.05 -1.68 -5.64
CA SER A 55 -8.42 -1.18 -5.51
C SER A 55 -8.95 -0.73 -6.86
N PRO A 56 -10.27 -0.87 -7.10
CA PRO A 56 -10.89 -0.49 -8.38
C PRO A 56 -10.66 0.98 -8.75
N THR A 57 -10.46 1.27 -10.04
CA THR A 57 -10.21 2.64 -10.52
C THR A 57 -11.37 3.59 -10.26
N GLN A 58 -12.62 3.11 -10.31
CA GLN A 58 -13.81 3.89 -9.96
C GLN A 58 -13.86 4.30 -8.48
N SER A 59 -13.05 3.67 -7.64
CA SER A 59 -12.88 4.01 -6.22
C SER A 59 -11.64 4.86 -5.95
N GLY A 60 -10.96 5.31 -7.00
CA GLY A 60 -9.70 6.06 -6.91
C GLY A 60 -8.46 5.19 -6.78
N GLY A 61 -8.58 3.87 -6.91
CA GLY A 61 -7.45 2.95 -6.92
C GLY A 61 -6.77 2.85 -8.29
N MET A 62 -5.65 2.15 -8.35
CA MET A 62 -4.89 1.95 -9.59
C MET A 62 -5.37 0.76 -10.42
N GLY A 63 -6.18 -0.15 -9.87
CA GLY A 63 -6.66 -1.34 -10.54
C GLY A 63 -5.55 -2.32 -10.94
N MET A 64 -4.42 -2.31 -10.26
CA MET A 64 -3.29 -3.20 -10.53
C MET A 64 -3.63 -4.66 -10.31
N SER A 65 -2.94 -5.56 -11.00
CA SER A 65 -2.95 -6.97 -10.64
C SER A 65 -2.23 -7.21 -9.31
N ARG A 66 -2.47 -8.37 -8.68
CA ARG A 66 -1.75 -8.74 -7.45
C ARG A 66 -0.25 -8.92 -7.69
N LEU A 67 0.13 -9.34 -8.89
CA LEU A 67 1.53 -9.45 -9.28
C LEU A 67 2.20 -8.07 -9.36
N ASP A 68 1.55 -7.09 -9.99
CA ASP A 68 2.09 -5.73 -10.09
C ASP A 68 2.24 -5.10 -8.71
N ALA A 69 1.25 -5.30 -7.82
CA ALA A 69 1.32 -4.85 -6.44
C ALA A 69 2.44 -5.54 -5.65
N ALA A 70 2.69 -6.83 -5.89
CA ALA A 70 3.81 -7.56 -5.25
C ALA A 70 5.17 -6.98 -5.66
N ILE A 71 5.35 -6.61 -6.93
CA ILE A 71 6.57 -5.96 -7.43
C ILE A 71 6.81 -4.63 -6.71
N VAL A 72 5.76 -3.81 -6.55
CA VAL A 72 5.85 -2.54 -5.80
C VAL A 72 6.21 -2.80 -4.33
N LEU A 73 5.53 -3.74 -3.67
CA LEU A 73 5.76 -4.05 -2.25
C LEU A 73 7.16 -4.59 -1.99
N GLU A 74 7.73 -5.37 -2.90
CA GLU A 74 9.11 -5.87 -2.83
C GLU A 74 10.10 -4.70 -2.78
N GLU A 75 9.94 -3.72 -3.65
CA GLU A 75 10.81 -2.53 -3.67
C GLU A 75 10.61 -1.66 -2.43
N LEU A 76 9.38 -1.44 -1.98
CA LEU A 76 9.12 -0.71 -0.74
C LEU A 76 9.74 -1.40 0.48
N ALA A 77 9.68 -2.73 0.53
CA ALA A 77 10.27 -3.52 1.61
C ALA A 77 11.80 -3.45 1.65
N SER A 78 12.45 -3.25 0.50
CA SER A 78 13.90 -3.03 0.43
C SER A 78 14.32 -1.73 1.12
N GLY A 79 13.44 -0.72 1.16
CA GLY A 79 13.67 0.54 1.87
C GLY A 79 13.30 0.49 3.35
N CYS A 80 12.11 -0.02 3.66
CA CYS A 80 11.63 -0.19 5.05
C CYS A 80 10.57 -1.29 5.11
N THR A 81 10.92 -2.43 5.66
CA THR A 81 10.02 -3.60 5.77
C THR A 81 8.77 -3.29 6.58
N SER A 82 8.90 -2.56 7.69
CA SER A 82 7.76 -2.19 8.56
C SER A 82 6.75 -1.30 7.84
N THR A 83 7.24 -0.30 7.08
CA THR A 83 6.38 0.58 6.28
C THR A 83 5.71 -0.20 5.13
N ALA A 84 6.45 -1.07 4.45
CA ALA A 84 5.89 -1.91 3.38
C ALA A 84 4.81 -2.87 3.92
N ALA A 85 5.03 -3.47 5.08
CA ALA A 85 4.03 -4.32 5.75
C ALA A 85 2.76 -3.53 6.05
N PHE A 86 2.87 -2.31 6.60
CA PHE A 86 1.71 -1.46 6.83
C PHE A 86 0.97 -1.13 5.52
N VAL A 87 1.70 -0.71 4.47
CA VAL A 87 1.11 -0.38 3.15
C VAL A 87 0.38 -1.60 2.56
N SER A 88 0.93 -2.81 2.74
CA SER A 88 0.28 -4.06 2.31
C SER A 88 -1.06 -4.28 3.02
N ILE A 89 -1.10 -4.17 4.35
CA ILE A 89 -2.32 -4.33 5.14
C ILE A 89 -3.33 -3.22 4.84
N HIS A 90 -2.88 -1.98 4.70
CA HIS A 90 -3.72 -0.86 4.30
C HIS A 90 -4.41 -1.11 2.94
N ASN A 91 -3.66 -1.59 1.95
CA ASN A 91 -4.21 -1.95 0.63
C ASN A 91 -5.26 -3.06 0.73
N MET A 92 -5.02 -4.07 1.58
CA MET A 92 -5.99 -5.15 1.80
C MET A 92 -7.30 -4.61 2.37
N ALA A 93 -7.24 -3.81 3.45
CA ALA A 93 -8.41 -3.19 4.06
C ALA A 93 -9.11 -2.23 3.09
N THR A 94 -8.37 -1.41 2.36
CA THR A 94 -8.88 -0.48 1.35
C THR A 94 -9.63 -1.23 0.25
N TRP A 95 -9.05 -2.30 -0.27
CA TRP A 95 -9.70 -3.15 -1.28
C TRP A 95 -11.00 -3.77 -0.78
N MET A 96 -11.03 -4.24 0.47
CA MET A 96 -12.25 -4.78 1.09
C MET A 96 -13.36 -3.73 1.15
N VAL A 97 -13.04 -2.51 1.59
CA VAL A 97 -13.99 -1.38 1.59
C VAL A 97 -14.50 -1.09 0.17
N CYS A 98 -13.59 -0.98 -0.78
CA CYS A 98 -13.93 -0.65 -2.17
C CYS A 98 -14.76 -1.76 -2.87
N THR A 99 -14.57 -3.03 -2.47
CA THR A 99 -15.25 -4.17 -3.08
C THR A 99 -16.59 -4.46 -2.42
N TRP A 100 -16.62 -4.56 -1.09
CA TRP A 100 -17.77 -5.07 -0.34
C TRP A 100 -18.48 -4.04 0.53
N GLY A 101 -17.93 -2.84 0.69
CA GLY A 101 -18.60 -1.77 1.42
C GLY A 101 -19.94 -1.39 0.78
N SER A 102 -20.89 -0.91 1.59
CA SER A 102 -22.12 -0.30 1.06
C SER A 102 -21.81 0.94 0.23
N ASN A 103 -22.72 1.37 -0.65
CA ASN A 103 -22.51 2.56 -1.47
C ASN A 103 -22.23 3.81 -0.62
N ALA A 104 -22.94 3.99 0.50
CA ALA A 104 -22.70 5.09 1.41
C ALA A 104 -21.30 5.04 2.04
N PHE A 105 -20.85 3.84 2.45
CA PHE A 105 -19.54 3.64 3.04
C PHE A 105 -18.42 3.88 2.02
N LYS A 106 -18.57 3.34 0.80
CA LYS A 106 -17.63 3.60 -0.32
C LYS A 106 -17.52 5.09 -0.62
N SER A 107 -18.65 5.79 -0.75
CA SER A 107 -18.66 7.24 -1.03
C SER A 107 -17.95 8.05 0.05
N GLN A 108 -18.01 7.61 1.31
CA GLN A 108 -17.38 8.30 2.42
C GLN A 108 -15.87 8.02 2.52
N TRP A 109 -15.44 6.80 2.24
CA TRP A 109 -14.11 6.33 2.61
C TRP A 109 -13.19 5.96 1.44
N ALA A 110 -13.72 5.48 0.31
CA ALA A 110 -12.89 4.89 -0.74
C ALA A 110 -11.77 5.83 -1.22
N ALA A 111 -12.13 7.06 -1.63
CA ALA A 111 -11.14 8.02 -2.12
C ALA A 111 -10.13 8.44 -1.05
N LYS A 112 -10.54 8.53 0.21
CA LYS A 112 -9.63 8.89 1.31
C LYS A 112 -8.63 7.77 1.59
N LEU A 113 -9.07 6.52 1.50
CA LEU A 113 -8.22 5.34 1.72
C LEU A 113 -7.25 5.14 0.56
N THR A 114 -7.75 5.18 -0.69
CA THR A 114 -6.91 4.97 -1.87
C THR A 114 -5.83 6.04 -2.04
N SER A 115 -6.09 7.27 -1.57
CA SER A 115 -5.13 8.38 -1.59
C SER A 115 -4.19 8.44 -0.37
N GLY A 116 -4.37 7.58 0.64
CA GLY A 116 -3.61 7.64 1.89
C GLY A 116 -4.00 8.79 2.84
N ASN A 117 -5.05 9.56 2.52
CA ASN A 117 -5.56 10.61 3.41
C ASN A 117 -6.28 10.07 4.66
N ALA A 118 -6.74 8.83 4.61
CA ALA A 118 -7.17 8.04 5.75
C ALA A 118 -6.40 6.73 5.74
N LEU A 119 -6.04 6.24 6.92
CA LEU A 119 -5.31 4.99 7.07
C LEU A 119 -6.26 3.91 7.60
N ALA A 120 -6.10 2.69 7.09
CA ALA A 120 -6.88 1.53 7.49
C ALA A 120 -5.99 0.39 7.95
N SER A 121 -6.50 -0.39 8.87
CA SER A 121 -5.90 -1.62 9.38
C SER A 121 -6.88 -2.77 9.27
N TYR A 122 -6.39 -3.98 9.32
CA TYR A 122 -7.18 -5.20 9.28
C TYR A 122 -6.96 -6.02 10.54
N CYS A 123 -8.02 -6.23 11.31
CA CYS A 123 -8.01 -7.03 12.52
C CYS A 123 -8.57 -8.41 12.18
N LEU A 124 -7.69 -9.39 11.92
CA LEU A 124 -8.06 -10.74 11.50
C LEU A 124 -8.37 -11.65 12.68
N THR A 125 -7.50 -11.63 13.69
CA THR A 125 -7.60 -12.54 14.85
C THR A 125 -8.74 -12.12 15.78
N GLU A 126 -9.57 -13.06 16.15
CA GLU A 126 -10.65 -12.89 17.12
C GLU A 126 -10.44 -13.82 18.33
N PRO A 127 -11.16 -13.62 19.48
CA PRO A 127 -10.92 -14.39 20.71
C PRO A 127 -11.03 -15.92 20.53
N ASN A 128 -11.87 -16.38 19.60
CA ASN A 128 -12.10 -17.79 19.33
C ASN A 128 -11.71 -18.21 17.89
N ALA A 129 -11.03 -17.34 17.16
CA ALA A 129 -10.60 -17.60 15.77
C ALA A 129 -9.25 -16.93 15.53
N GLY A 130 -8.22 -17.72 15.39
CA GLY A 130 -6.84 -17.32 15.13
C GLY A 130 -5.97 -18.53 14.85
N SER A 131 -4.71 -18.31 14.60
CA SER A 131 -3.72 -19.39 14.43
C SER A 131 -3.26 -19.93 15.77
#